data_ccd161ce342bf38ab1fcda3040af2450
#
_entry.id   ccd161ce342bf38ab1fcda3040af2450
#
_cell.length_a   1.000
_cell.length_b   1.000
_cell.length_c   1.000
_cell.angle_alpha   90.00
_cell.angle_beta   90.00
_cell.angle_gamma   90.00
#
_symmetry.space_group_name_H-M   'P 1'
#
loop_
_entity.id
_entity.type
_entity.pdbx_description
1 polymer ?
#
loop_
_entity_poly.entity_id
_entity_poly.type
_entity_poly.pdbx_seq_one_letter_code
_entity_poly.pdbx_strand_id
1 'polypeptide(L)'
;MLDILRVLFMPDNSPLSTVIWDLRLKRVLAAMVVGAVLGGSGAAIQASMRNPLASPFTFGLSHAASLGVAFALLILQSGVAQRFQIYIYNPFIVSFFAFIFSLIQVAIVLILAYRAGLSAGALVLSSIAISFAYQAALYLLQYLYLNEIMVSTVVFWAFGDLGRIAWAEFYLVAFISIIIVIPYFIYRSFDYDLILSGDDLARSSGTRPEKIRLETTIVAALGTALATSFVGVIGFVCLIAPHAARLLVGGGHKYLMPASMVMGSLILALSDAVGRAIIAPTIIPVGIMTSMIGVPLLVYLLVRGGGRYGGRN
;
A
#
# COMPACT_ATOMS: atom_id res chain seq x y z
N MET A 1 17.53 -13.55 27.91
CA MET A 1 17.98 -13.66 26.50
C MET A 1 17.88 -15.07 25.98
N LEU A 2 18.37 -16.08 26.73
CA LEU A 2 18.24 -17.51 26.37
C LEU A 2 16.78 -17.95 26.21
N ASP A 3 15.87 -17.53 27.08
CA ASP A 3 14.45 -17.88 27.02
C ASP A 3 13.78 -17.32 25.77
N ILE A 4 14.18 -16.12 25.32
CA ILE A 4 13.67 -15.53 24.08
C ILE A 4 14.08 -16.37 22.87
N LEU A 5 15.35 -16.77 22.80
CA LEU A 5 15.84 -17.65 21.73
C LEU A 5 15.17 -19.02 21.78
N ARG A 6 15.00 -19.59 22.96
CA ARG A 6 14.32 -20.87 23.12
C ARG A 6 12.87 -20.81 22.58
N VAL A 7 12.11 -19.80 23.00
CA VAL A 7 10.72 -19.62 22.58
C VAL A 7 10.60 -19.29 21.09
N LEU A 8 11.60 -18.60 20.51
CA LEU A 8 11.61 -18.31 19.07
C LEU A 8 11.72 -19.60 18.21
N PHE A 9 12.49 -20.59 18.67
CA PHE A 9 12.69 -21.85 17.92
C PHE A 9 11.74 -22.98 18.39
N MET A 10 11.25 -22.91 19.62
CA MET A 10 10.33 -23.90 20.22
C MET A 10 9.17 -23.16 20.89
N PRO A 11 8.16 -22.71 20.12
CA PRO A 11 7.00 -22.01 20.68
C PRO A 11 6.26 -22.92 21.64
N ASP A 12 5.91 -22.37 22.80
CA ASP A 12 5.13 -22.99 23.83
C ASP A 12 3.88 -22.15 24.13
N ASN A 13 3.00 -22.63 25.01
CA ASN A 13 1.79 -21.89 25.41
C ASN A 13 2.05 -20.84 26.50
N SER A 14 3.29 -20.37 26.65
CA SER A 14 3.64 -19.34 27.62
C SER A 14 3.21 -17.93 27.16
N PRO A 15 2.96 -17.01 28.09
CA PRO A 15 2.75 -15.59 27.76
C PRO A 15 3.89 -14.99 26.96
N LEU A 16 5.13 -15.47 27.18
CA LEU A 16 6.31 -15.04 26.44
C LEU A 16 6.24 -15.46 24.96
N SER A 17 5.75 -16.67 24.69
CA SER A 17 5.52 -17.15 23.33
C SER A 17 4.51 -16.28 22.59
N THR A 18 3.39 -15.95 23.19
CA THR A 18 2.37 -15.04 22.62
C THR A 18 2.96 -13.68 22.31
N VAL A 19 3.77 -13.11 23.21
CA VAL A 19 4.42 -11.80 22.97
C VAL A 19 5.41 -11.88 21.80
N ILE A 20 6.19 -12.94 21.72
CA ILE A 20 7.22 -13.07 20.67
C ILE A 20 6.56 -13.35 19.32
N TRP A 21 5.71 -14.36 19.23
CA TRP A 21 5.13 -14.81 17.97
C TRP A 21 3.98 -13.95 17.48
N ASP A 22 2.97 -13.67 18.32
CA ASP A 22 1.75 -12.98 17.88
C ASP A 22 1.88 -11.45 17.89
N LEU A 23 2.62 -10.89 18.85
CA LEU A 23 2.72 -9.44 18.96
C LEU A 23 3.97 -8.84 18.29
N ARG A 24 5.09 -9.58 18.21
CA ARG A 24 6.34 -9.03 17.65
C ARG A 24 6.70 -9.62 16.30
N LEU A 25 6.90 -10.92 16.20
CA LEU A 25 7.37 -11.59 14.99
C LEU A 25 6.39 -11.41 13.82
N LYS A 26 5.10 -11.64 14.07
CA LYS A 26 4.06 -11.44 13.07
C LYS A 26 4.07 -10.03 12.48
N ARG A 27 4.20 -8.99 13.32
CA ARG A 27 4.29 -7.59 12.85
C ARG A 27 5.52 -7.34 11.98
N VAL A 28 6.67 -7.87 12.37
CA VAL A 28 7.91 -7.73 11.59
C VAL A 28 7.78 -8.43 10.23
N LEU A 29 7.28 -9.66 10.21
CA LEU A 29 7.06 -10.40 8.96
C LEU A 29 6.02 -9.69 8.07
N ALA A 30 4.94 -9.19 8.65
CA ALA A 30 3.95 -8.39 7.92
C ALA A 30 4.59 -7.11 7.35
N ALA A 31 5.42 -6.40 8.13
CA ALA A 31 6.15 -5.23 7.65
C ALA A 31 7.07 -5.57 6.46
N MET A 32 7.74 -6.72 6.51
CA MET A 32 8.62 -7.16 5.42
C MET A 32 7.83 -7.42 4.13
N VAL A 33 6.76 -8.20 4.20
CA VAL A 33 5.97 -8.58 3.02
C VAL A 33 5.20 -7.36 2.47
N VAL A 34 4.47 -6.64 3.32
CA VAL A 34 3.69 -5.47 2.92
C VAL A 34 4.61 -4.37 2.40
N GLY A 35 5.73 -4.12 3.08
CA GLY A 35 6.72 -3.14 2.66
C GLY A 35 7.34 -3.47 1.30
N ALA A 36 7.66 -4.76 1.05
CA ALA A 36 8.16 -5.21 -0.25
C ALA A 36 7.13 -4.98 -1.37
N VAL A 37 5.86 -5.33 -1.13
CA VAL A 37 4.77 -5.09 -2.08
C VAL A 37 4.61 -3.60 -2.38
N LEU A 38 4.59 -2.76 -1.35
CA LEU A 38 4.42 -1.32 -1.50
C LEU A 38 5.61 -0.68 -2.21
N GLY A 39 6.84 -1.05 -1.84
CA GLY A 39 8.07 -0.55 -2.48
C GLY A 39 8.17 -0.97 -3.94
N GLY A 40 7.91 -2.24 -4.25
CA GLY A 40 7.87 -2.76 -5.62
C GLY A 40 6.76 -2.14 -6.46
N SER A 41 5.54 -2.05 -5.92
CA SER A 41 4.40 -1.39 -6.58
C SER A 41 4.69 0.08 -6.88
N GLY A 42 5.35 0.78 -5.94
CA GLY A 42 5.78 2.16 -6.14
C GLY A 42 6.74 2.28 -7.33
N ALA A 43 7.83 1.49 -7.34
CA ALA A 43 8.81 1.50 -8.43
C ALA A 43 8.18 1.18 -9.79
N ALA A 44 7.34 0.16 -9.85
CA ALA A 44 6.67 -0.27 -11.07
C ALA A 44 5.70 0.79 -11.62
N ILE A 45 4.88 1.40 -10.77
CA ILE A 45 3.94 2.46 -11.17
C ILE A 45 4.68 3.71 -11.59
N GLN A 46 5.72 4.14 -10.85
CA GLN A 46 6.55 5.29 -11.23
C GLN A 46 7.16 5.12 -12.63
N ALA A 47 7.68 3.93 -12.93
CA ALA A 47 8.25 3.63 -14.24
C ALA A 47 7.17 3.60 -15.33
N SER A 48 6.10 2.85 -15.14
CA SER A 48 5.05 2.68 -16.14
C SER A 48 4.31 3.99 -16.46
N MET A 49 4.16 4.89 -15.47
CA MET A 49 3.55 6.22 -15.65
C MET A 49 4.57 7.31 -16.01
N ARG A 50 5.86 6.99 -16.02
CA ARG A 50 6.94 7.97 -16.23
C ARG A 50 6.82 9.18 -15.30
N ASN A 51 6.35 8.92 -14.07
CA ASN A 51 6.10 9.93 -13.06
C ASN A 51 6.64 9.46 -11.70
N PRO A 52 7.67 10.11 -11.13
CA PRO A 52 8.27 9.71 -9.86
C PRO A 52 7.33 9.90 -8.66
N LEU A 53 6.23 10.64 -8.81
CA LEU A 53 5.23 10.86 -7.77
C LEU A 53 4.01 9.93 -7.92
N ALA A 54 3.99 9.06 -8.92
CA ALA A 54 2.92 8.09 -9.07
C ALA A 54 3.07 6.94 -8.06
N SER A 55 1.93 6.48 -7.54
CA SER A 55 1.84 5.34 -6.62
C SER A 55 0.49 4.65 -6.79
N PRO A 56 0.31 3.43 -6.31
CA PRO A 56 -1.00 2.79 -6.30
C PRO A 56 -2.07 3.61 -5.56
N PHE A 57 -1.68 4.36 -4.54
CA PHE A 57 -2.61 5.23 -3.80
C PHE A 57 -3.07 6.44 -4.60
N THR A 58 -2.31 6.89 -5.60
CA THR A 58 -2.77 7.95 -6.51
C THR A 58 -3.93 7.49 -7.40
N PHE A 59 -4.17 6.18 -7.51
CA PHE A 59 -5.38 5.62 -8.12
C PHE A 59 -6.60 5.61 -7.17
N GLY A 60 -6.47 6.17 -5.95
CA GLY A 60 -7.56 6.33 -5.01
C GLY A 60 -7.88 5.10 -4.16
N LEU A 61 -7.01 4.10 -4.15
CA LEU A 61 -7.18 2.86 -3.39
C LEU A 61 -7.55 3.10 -1.90
N SER A 62 -7.02 4.15 -1.29
CA SER A 62 -7.33 4.49 0.10
C SER A 62 -8.79 4.89 0.30
N HIS A 63 -9.35 5.71 -0.59
CA HIS A 63 -10.75 6.13 -0.52
C HIS A 63 -11.70 4.96 -0.76
N ALA A 64 -11.37 4.10 -1.73
CA ALA A 64 -12.15 2.91 -2.03
C ALA A 64 -12.14 1.91 -0.87
N ALA A 65 -10.97 1.63 -0.31
CA ALA A 65 -10.86 0.75 0.84
C ALA A 65 -11.67 1.28 2.04
N SER A 66 -11.56 2.59 2.34
CA SER A 66 -12.33 3.23 3.42
C SER A 66 -13.84 3.19 3.16
N LEU A 67 -14.29 3.39 1.91
CA LEU A 67 -15.71 3.24 1.54
C LEU A 67 -16.17 1.79 1.73
N GLY A 68 -15.34 0.81 1.36
CA GLY A 68 -15.62 -0.61 1.58
C GLY A 68 -15.76 -0.95 3.08
N VAL A 69 -14.88 -0.40 3.92
CA VAL A 69 -15.00 -0.53 5.39
C VAL A 69 -16.29 0.09 5.91
N ALA A 70 -16.61 1.31 5.49
CA ALA A 70 -17.83 2.00 5.89
C ALA A 70 -19.08 1.19 5.49
N PHE A 71 -19.09 0.62 4.28
CA PHE A 71 -20.16 -0.23 3.77
C PHE A 71 -20.27 -1.54 4.55
N ALA A 72 -19.15 -2.18 4.89
CA ALA A 72 -19.14 -3.37 5.74
C ALA A 72 -19.74 -3.11 7.12
N LEU A 73 -19.36 -1.99 7.76
CA LEU A 73 -19.91 -1.61 9.07
C LEU A 73 -21.42 -1.34 9.01
N LEU A 74 -21.91 -0.74 7.93
CA LEU A 74 -23.33 -0.50 7.72
C LEU A 74 -24.12 -1.80 7.58
N ILE A 75 -23.66 -2.74 6.71
CA ILE A 75 -24.36 -4.02 6.45
C ILE A 75 -24.36 -4.92 7.67
N LEU A 76 -23.22 -5.03 8.33
CA LEU A 76 -23.05 -5.94 9.47
C LEU A 76 -23.80 -5.43 10.71
N GLN A 77 -24.32 -4.19 10.70
CA GLN A 77 -24.81 -3.50 11.88
C GLN A 77 -23.87 -3.69 13.10
N SER A 78 -22.59 -3.87 12.78
CA SER A 78 -21.52 -4.32 13.69
C SER A 78 -21.03 -3.19 14.59
N GLY A 79 -21.88 -2.22 14.82
CA GLY A 79 -21.68 -1.14 15.73
C GLY A 79 -22.81 -1.06 16.74
N VAL A 80 -23.13 -2.14 17.44
CA VAL A 80 -23.87 -2.05 18.68
C VAL A 80 -22.94 -1.40 19.68
N ALA A 81 -23.13 -0.11 19.90
CA ALA A 81 -22.49 0.63 20.95
C ALA A 81 -22.95 0.07 22.30
N GLN A 82 -22.31 -0.96 22.80
CA GLN A 82 -22.31 -1.27 24.21
C GLN A 82 -21.09 -0.58 24.82
N ARG A 83 -21.35 0.57 25.44
CA ARG A 83 -20.40 1.29 26.33
C ARG A 83 -18.94 1.26 25.86
N PHE A 84 -18.56 2.12 24.91
CA PHE A 84 -17.17 2.44 24.56
C PHE A 84 -16.30 1.39 23.84
N GLN A 85 -16.83 0.25 23.40
CA GLN A 85 -16.09 -0.71 22.59
C GLN A 85 -16.88 -1.12 21.36
N ILE A 86 -16.24 -0.98 20.18
CA ILE A 86 -16.76 -1.50 18.92
C ILE A 86 -16.25 -2.92 18.81
N TYR A 87 -17.15 -3.89 18.96
CA TYR A 87 -16.84 -5.28 18.60
C TYR A 87 -17.10 -5.46 17.11
N ILE A 88 -16.03 -5.51 16.31
CA ILE A 88 -16.13 -6.00 14.94
C ILE A 88 -16.25 -7.53 15.05
N TYR A 89 -17.46 -8.03 14.89
CA TYR A 89 -17.75 -9.47 15.01
C TYR A 89 -17.00 -10.32 13.96
N ASN A 90 -16.62 -9.75 12.81
CA ASN A 90 -15.84 -10.45 11.79
C ASN A 90 -14.91 -9.51 11.05
N PRO A 91 -13.64 -9.37 11.49
CA PRO A 91 -12.64 -8.52 10.82
C PRO A 91 -12.42 -8.90 9.36
N PHE A 92 -12.58 -10.18 9.01
CA PHE A 92 -12.40 -10.68 7.66
C PHE A 92 -13.40 -10.09 6.66
N ILE A 93 -14.65 -9.88 7.07
CA ILE A 93 -15.66 -9.25 6.21
C ILE A 93 -15.29 -7.78 5.91
N VAL A 94 -14.80 -7.05 6.91
CA VAL A 94 -14.35 -5.66 6.72
C VAL A 94 -13.20 -5.62 5.71
N SER A 95 -12.21 -6.50 5.85
CA SER A 95 -11.08 -6.62 4.93
C SER A 95 -11.54 -7.03 3.52
N PHE A 96 -12.50 -7.94 3.42
CA PHE A 96 -13.08 -8.36 2.15
C PHE A 96 -13.73 -7.19 1.40
N PHE A 97 -14.58 -6.40 2.05
CA PHE A 97 -15.21 -5.24 1.42
C PHE A 97 -14.17 -4.17 1.07
N ALA A 98 -13.18 -3.90 1.93
CA ALA A 98 -12.09 -2.98 1.62
C ALA A 98 -11.33 -3.42 0.35
N PHE A 99 -11.04 -4.70 0.21
CA PHE A 99 -10.38 -5.28 -0.96
C PHE A 99 -11.22 -5.16 -2.22
N ILE A 100 -12.49 -5.61 -2.18
CA ILE A 100 -13.39 -5.60 -3.34
C ILE A 100 -13.64 -4.18 -3.84
N PHE A 101 -13.92 -3.22 -2.95
CA PHE A 101 -14.15 -1.83 -3.35
C PHE A 101 -12.90 -1.22 -3.98
N SER A 102 -11.70 -1.56 -3.48
CA SER A 102 -10.44 -1.15 -4.08
C SER A 102 -10.26 -1.70 -5.50
N LEU A 103 -10.58 -2.98 -5.72
CA LEU A 103 -10.49 -3.58 -7.06
C LEU A 103 -11.54 -3.00 -8.02
N ILE A 104 -12.77 -2.77 -7.56
CA ILE A 104 -13.83 -2.13 -8.38
C ILE A 104 -13.37 -0.73 -8.80
N GLN A 105 -12.80 0.06 -7.89
CA GLN A 105 -12.29 1.38 -8.25
C GLN A 105 -11.23 1.31 -9.33
N VAL A 106 -10.23 0.44 -9.16
CA VAL A 106 -9.16 0.27 -10.17
C VAL A 106 -9.73 -0.20 -11.50
N ALA A 107 -10.69 -1.12 -11.49
CA ALA A 107 -11.37 -1.55 -12.71
C ALA A 107 -12.07 -0.38 -13.43
N ILE A 108 -12.78 0.48 -12.70
CA ILE A 108 -13.44 1.67 -13.27
C ILE A 108 -12.38 2.62 -13.85
N VAL A 109 -11.30 2.90 -13.12
CA VAL A 109 -10.18 3.74 -13.59
C VAL A 109 -9.59 3.18 -14.88
N LEU A 110 -9.32 1.87 -14.92
CA LEU A 110 -8.77 1.21 -16.11
C LEU A 110 -9.72 1.22 -17.30
N ILE A 111 -11.02 1.03 -17.11
CA ILE A 111 -12.04 1.11 -18.17
C ILE A 111 -12.07 2.53 -18.77
N LEU A 112 -12.05 3.57 -17.93
CA LEU A 112 -12.03 4.96 -18.38
C LEU A 112 -10.74 5.28 -19.12
N ALA A 113 -9.59 4.91 -18.55
CA ALA A 113 -8.28 5.12 -19.16
C ALA A 113 -8.14 4.34 -20.48
N TYR A 114 -8.71 3.14 -20.57
CA TYR A 114 -8.72 2.36 -21.83
C TYR A 114 -9.46 3.09 -22.93
N ARG A 115 -10.63 3.65 -22.65
CA ARG A 115 -11.38 4.47 -23.62
C ARG A 115 -10.66 5.75 -24.01
N ALA A 116 -9.74 6.24 -23.17
CA ALA A 116 -8.90 7.41 -23.43
C ALA A 116 -7.48 7.06 -23.95
N GLY A 117 -7.27 5.82 -24.47
CA GLY A 117 -6.03 5.38 -25.12
C GLY A 117 -4.92 4.89 -24.18
N LEU A 118 -5.22 4.57 -22.89
CA LEU A 118 -4.28 4.03 -21.89
C LEU A 118 -2.96 4.82 -21.74
N SER A 119 -2.99 6.13 -22.02
CA SER A 119 -1.85 6.99 -21.76
C SER A 119 -1.64 7.19 -20.24
N ALA A 120 -0.42 7.55 -19.85
CA ALA A 120 -0.13 7.90 -18.46
C ALA A 120 -1.05 9.03 -17.95
N GLY A 121 -1.28 10.06 -18.78
CA GLY A 121 -2.19 11.16 -18.45
C GLY A 121 -3.64 10.71 -18.28
N ALA A 122 -4.15 9.84 -19.15
CA ALA A 122 -5.49 9.28 -19.04
C ALA A 122 -5.69 8.49 -17.73
N LEU A 123 -4.69 7.68 -17.34
CA LEU A 123 -4.72 6.94 -16.08
C LEU A 123 -4.74 7.88 -14.87
N VAL A 124 -3.89 8.90 -14.84
CA VAL A 124 -3.84 9.86 -13.74
C VAL A 124 -5.15 10.65 -13.63
N LEU A 125 -5.66 11.19 -14.75
CA LEU A 125 -6.90 11.97 -14.72
C LEU A 125 -8.12 11.15 -14.31
N SER A 126 -8.27 9.94 -14.86
CA SER A 126 -9.33 9.01 -14.48
C SER A 126 -9.23 8.65 -12.99
N SER A 127 -8.01 8.45 -12.49
CA SER A 127 -7.76 8.12 -11.07
C SER A 127 -8.21 9.24 -10.14
N ILE A 128 -7.87 10.47 -10.46
CA ILE A 128 -8.24 11.64 -9.66
C ILE A 128 -9.76 11.78 -9.62
N ALA A 129 -10.43 11.73 -10.79
CA ALA A 129 -11.87 11.89 -10.88
C ALA A 129 -12.62 10.81 -10.07
N ILE A 130 -12.23 9.54 -10.22
CA ILE A 130 -12.87 8.43 -9.51
C ILE A 130 -12.54 8.46 -8.03
N SER A 131 -11.33 8.88 -7.63
CA SER A 131 -10.97 9.04 -6.21
C SER A 131 -11.89 10.04 -5.50
N PHE A 132 -12.15 11.19 -6.12
CA PHE A 132 -13.09 12.17 -5.57
C PHE A 132 -14.53 11.65 -5.52
N ALA A 133 -14.97 10.87 -6.51
CA ALA A 133 -16.29 10.24 -6.49
C ALA A 133 -16.43 9.25 -5.31
N TYR A 134 -15.41 8.41 -5.08
CA TYR A 134 -15.40 7.49 -3.94
C TYR A 134 -15.32 8.22 -2.60
N GLN A 135 -14.54 9.31 -2.52
CA GLN A 135 -14.48 10.15 -1.33
C GLN A 135 -15.84 10.79 -1.03
N ALA A 136 -16.50 11.34 -2.04
CA ALA A 136 -17.84 11.93 -1.89
C ALA A 136 -18.86 10.86 -1.47
N ALA A 137 -18.82 9.67 -2.06
CA ALA A 137 -19.65 8.54 -1.67
C ALA A 137 -19.40 8.11 -0.21
N LEU A 138 -18.14 8.07 0.23
CA LEU A 138 -17.78 7.79 1.62
C LEU A 138 -18.38 8.83 2.57
N TYR A 139 -18.23 10.12 2.27
CA TYR A 139 -18.78 11.18 3.11
C TYR A 139 -20.30 11.17 3.16
N LEU A 140 -20.95 10.90 2.01
CA LEU A 140 -22.41 10.78 1.95
C LEU A 140 -22.90 9.60 2.81
N LEU A 141 -22.23 8.45 2.72
CA LEU A 141 -22.57 7.26 3.50
C LEU A 141 -22.34 7.51 5.00
N GLN A 142 -21.24 8.17 5.37
CA GLN A 142 -20.96 8.57 6.75
C GLN A 142 -22.02 9.53 7.29
N TYR A 143 -22.41 10.54 6.52
CA TYR A 143 -23.38 11.57 6.94
C TYR A 143 -24.79 11.02 7.11
N LEU A 144 -25.24 10.14 6.20
CA LEU A 144 -26.63 9.67 6.19
C LEU A 144 -26.88 8.44 7.06
N TYR A 145 -25.89 7.55 7.19
CA TYR A 145 -26.16 6.20 7.70
C TYR A 145 -25.25 5.77 8.85
N LEU A 146 -24.07 6.37 9.03
CA LEU A 146 -23.16 5.95 10.09
C LEU A 146 -23.29 6.83 11.34
N ASN A 147 -23.22 6.19 12.50
CA ASN A 147 -23.10 6.90 13.77
C ASN A 147 -21.63 7.33 14.02
N GLU A 148 -21.41 8.18 15.02
CA GLU A 148 -20.10 8.73 15.37
C GLU A 148 -19.05 7.63 15.64
N ILE A 149 -19.45 6.53 16.25
CA ILE A 149 -18.56 5.41 16.56
C ILE A 149 -18.10 4.70 15.28
N MET A 150 -19.02 4.45 14.34
CA MET A 150 -18.69 3.86 13.04
C MET A 150 -17.79 4.78 12.22
N VAL A 151 -18.07 6.09 12.19
CA VAL A 151 -17.21 7.07 11.52
C VAL A 151 -15.81 7.05 12.10
N SER A 152 -15.69 7.10 13.44
CA SER A 152 -14.40 6.99 14.13
C SER A 152 -13.68 5.69 13.77
N THR A 153 -14.40 4.56 13.70
CA THR A 153 -13.81 3.26 13.31
C THR A 153 -13.21 3.30 11.90
N VAL A 154 -13.91 3.88 10.93
CA VAL A 154 -13.39 4.04 9.56
C VAL A 154 -12.11 4.89 9.57
N VAL A 155 -12.11 6.00 10.31
CA VAL A 155 -10.95 6.90 10.43
C VAL A 155 -9.75 6.17 11.06
N PHE A 156 -9.96 5.50 12.20
CA PHE A 156 -8.89 4.75 12.86
C PHE A 156 -8.40 3.56 12.02
N TRP A 157 -9.30 2.93 11.25
CA TRP A 157 -8.92 1.89 10.33
C TRP A 157 -7.98 2.43 9.24
N ALA A 158 -8.23 3.62 8.73
CA ALA A 158 -7.44 4.25 7.69
C ALA A 158 -6.02 4.68 8.15
N PHE A 159 -5.73 4.69 9.45
CA PHE A 159 -4.38 5.05 9.94
C PHE A 159 -3.32 3.97 9.69
N GLY A 160 -3.72 2.74 9.36
CA GLY A 160 -2.82 1.61 9.11
C GLY A 160 -2.12 1.07 10.36
N ASP A 161 -2.29 -0.22 10.64
CA ASP A 161 -1.67 -0.89 11.78
C ASP A 161 -1.33 -2.36 11.44
N LEU A 162 -0.05 -2.69 11.50
CA LEU A 162 0.46 -4.05 11.26
C LEU A 162 0.04 -5.06 12.35
N GLY A 163 -0.45 -4.59 13.49
CA GLY A 163 -0.94 -5.46 14.56
C GLY A 163 -2.29 -6.10 14.28
N ARG A 164 -3.05 -5.56 13.32
CA ARG A 164 -4.39 -6.07 12.98
C ARG A 164 -4.38 -7.41 12.27
N ILE A 165 -3.33 -7.68 11.49
CA ILE A 165 -3.28 -8.88 10.67
C ILE A 165 -3.17 -10.13 11.54
N ALA A 166 -4.06 -11.11 11.33
CA ALA A 166 -3.95 -12.43 11.91
C ALA A 166 -3.00 -13.32 11.11
N TRP A 167 -2.56 -14.46 11.67
CA TRP A 167 -1.65 -15.37 10.98
C TRP A 167 -2.22 -15.92 9.67
N ALA A 168 -3.51 -16.29 9.64
CA ALA A 168 -4.17 -16.80 8.44
C ALA A 168 -4.17 -15.73 7.31
N GLU A 169 -4.45 -14.48 7.66
CA GLU A 169 -4.43 -13.35 6.74
C GLU A 169 -3.02 -13.04 6.26
N PHE A 170 -2.03 -13.10 7.17
CA PHE A 170 -0.62 -12.95 6.82
C PHE A 170 -0.17 -13.99 5.80
N TYR A 171 -0.50 -15.28 5.98
CA TYR A 171 -0.16 -16.31 5.01
C TYR A 171 -0.79 -16.06 3.64
N LEU A 172 -2.03 -15.59 3.60
CA LEU A 172 -2.71 -15.23 2.35
C LEU A 172 -1.97 -14.08 1.64
N VAL A 173 -1.69 -12.99 2.37
CA VAL A 173 -0.95 -11.84 1.82
C VAL A 173 0.44 -12.25 1.36
N ALA A 174 1.18 -13.00 2.17
CA ALA A 174 2.52 -13.46 1.85
C ALA A 174 2.53 -14.37 0.62
N PHE A 175 1.61 -15.34 0.54
CA PHE A 175 1.50 -16.26 -0.58
C PHE A 175 1.28 -15.53 -1.91
N ILE A 176 0.25 -14.67 -1.97
CA ILE A 176 -0.07 -13.91 -3.19
C ILE A 176 1.08 -12.96 -3.55
N SER A 177 1.68 -12.30 -2.56
CA SER A 177 2.79 -11.39 -2.77
C SER A 177 4.02 -12.07 -3.33
N ILE A 178 4.43 -13.20 -2.75
CA ILE A 178 5.64 -13.93 -3.14
C ILE A 178 5.46 -14.69 -4.46
N ILE A 179 4.28 -15.21 -4.74
CA ILE A 179 4.04 -16.04 -5.92
C ILE A 179 3.62 -15.21 -7.14
N ILE A 180 2.90 -14.11 -6.95
CA ILE A 180 2.34 -13.33 -8.07
C ILE A 180 2.99 -11.95 -8.17
N VAL A 181 2.91 -11.13 -7.11
CA VAL A 181 3.20 -9.70 -7.19
C VAL A 181 4.71 -9.45 -7.37
N ILE A 182 5.52 -10.01 -6.50
CA ILE A 182 6.98 -9.82 -6.51
C ILE A 182 7.62 -10.40 -7.79
N PRO A 183 7.32 -11.65 -8.21
CA PRO A 183 7.87 -12.20 -9.43
C PRO A 183 7.47 -11.43 -10.69
N TYR A 184 6.23 -10.95 -10.76
CA TYR A 184 5.78 -10.13 -11.87
C TYR A 184 6.63 -8.86 -12.01
N PHE A 185 6.85 -8.12 -10.94
CA PHE A 185 7.63 -6.89 -10.99
C PHE A 185 9.11 -7.13 -11.36
N ILE A 186 9.69 -8.22 -10.84
CA ILE A 186 11.07 -8.60 -11.20
C ILE A 186 11.14 -9.00 -12.67
N TYR A 187 10.19 -9.78 -13.16
CA TYR A 187 10.13 -10.20 -14.56
C TYR A 187 10.02 -9.01 -15.52
N ARG A 188 9.20 -7.99 -15.16
CA ARG A 188 8.98 -6.79 -15.98
C ARG A 188 10.05 -5.71 -15.83
N SER A 189 11.11 -5.93 -15.06
CA SER A 189 12.13 -4.90 -14.78
C SER A 189 12.75 -4.29 -16.03
N PHE A 190 13.06 -5.07 -17.07
CA PHE A 190 13.59 -4.56 -18.34
C PHE A 190 12.57 -3.73 -19.15
N ASP A 191 11.30 -4.15 -19.11
CA ASP A 191 10.24 -3.42 -19.81
C ASP A 191 10.06 -2.02 -19.20
N TYR A 192 10.27 -1.85 -17.90
CA TYR A 192 10.21 -0.55 -17.24
C TYR A 192 11.31 0.40 -17.71
N ASP A 193 12.53 -0.09 -17.94
CA ASP A 193 13.63 0.72 -18.47
C ASP A 193 13.34 1.18 -19.91
N LEU A 194 12.73 0.33 -20.73
CA LEU A 194 12.31 0.67 -22.08
C LEU A 194 11.21 1.76 -22.08
N ILE A 195 10.19 1.62 -21.22
CA ILE A 195 9.10 2.61 -21.13
C ILE A 195 9.62 3.97 -20.66
N LEU A 196 10.57 4.01 -19.73
CA LEU A 196 11.18 5.27 -19.29
C LEU A 196 11.92 5.99 -20.40
N SER A 197 12.50 5.27 -21.36
CA SER A 197 13.20 5.84 -22.51
C SER A 197 12.25 6.43 -23.57
N GLY A 198 10.96 6.14 -23.49
CA GLY A 198 9.91 6.65 -24.36
C GLY A 198 9.05 5.55 -24.98
N ASP A 199 7.78 5.84 -25.22
CA ASP A 199 6.83 4.87 -25.76
C ASP A 199 7.21 4.41 -27.18
N ASP A 200 7.72 5.31 -28.01
CA ASP A 200 8.11 4.99 -29.38
C ASP A 200 9.35 4.09 -29.42
N LEU A 201 10.32 4.34 -28.54
CA LEU A 201 11.50 3.48 -28.39
C LEU A 201 11.09 2.11 -27.84
N ALA A 202 10.20 2.05 -26.87
CA ALA A 202 9.70 0.80 -26.33
C ALA A 202 8.99 -0.03 -27.41
N ARG A 203 8.15 0.60 -28.24
CA ARG A 203 7.46 -0.06 -29.36
C ARG A 203 8.45 -0.59 -30.41
N SER A 204 9.46 0.20 -30.79
CA SER A 204 10.48 -0.23 -31.75
C SER A 204 11.32 -1.41 -31.22
N SER A 205 11.43 -1.54 -29.88
CA SER A 205 12.09 -2.67 -29.20
C SER A 205 11.16 -3.88 -28.96
N GLY A 206 9.93 -3.85 -29.50
CA GLY A 206 8.96 -4.95 -29.38
C GLY A 206 8.09 -4.93 -28.11
N THR A 207 8.29 -3.96 -27.21
CA THR A 207 7.46 -3.79 -26.00
C THR A 207 6.21 -2.97 -26.33
N ARG A 208 5.06 -3.34 -25.74
CA ARG A 208 3.79 -2.62 -25.87
C ARG A 208 3.53 -1.81 -24.57
N PRO A 209 3.83 -0.49 -24.56
CA PRO A 209 3.72 0.31 -23.32
C PRO A 209 2.33 0.27 -22.69
N GLU A 210 1.26 0.29 -23.49
CA GLU A 210 -0.12 0.25 -23.03
C GLU A 210 -0.42 -1.06 -22.27
N LYS A 211 0.05 -2.18 -22.79
CA LYS A 211 -0.10 -3.49 -22.17
C LYS A 211 0.64 -3.55 -20.84
N ILE A 212 1.89 -3.06 -20.81
CA ILE A 212 2.68 -3.03 -19.57
C ILE A 212 2.04 -2.12 -18.54
N ARG A 213 1.53 -0.94 -18.92
CA ARG A 213 0.79 -0.05 -18.01
C ARG A 213 -0.44 -0.72 -17.42
N LEU A 214 -1.24 -1.38 -18.27
CA LEU A 214 -2.43 -2.09 -17.84
C LEU A 214 -2.09 -3.19 -16.82
N GLU A 215 -1.19 -4.10 -17.20
CA GLU A 215 -0.78 -5.23 -16.36
C GLU A 215 -0.15 -4.75 -15.04
N THR A 216 0.77 -3.78 -15.11
CA THR A 216 1.43 -3.20 -13.95
C THR A 216 0.42 -2.57 -12.99
N THR A 217 -0.55 -1.82 -13.52
CA THR A 217 -1.59 -1.22 -12.69
C THR A 217 -2.44 -2.28 -12.01
N ILE A 218 -2.83 -3.34 -12.71
CA ILE A 218 -3.61 -4.44 -12.14
C ILE A 218 -2.82 -5.13 -11.01
N VAL A 219 -1.56 -5.53 -11.28
CA VAL A 219 -0.76 -6.27 -10.28
C VAL A 219 -0.39 -5.38 -9.09
N ALA A 220 -0.03 -4.12 -9.31
CA ALA A 220 0.26 -3.17 -8.24
C ALA A 220 -0.98 -2.90 -7.39
N ALA A 221 -2.15 -2.74 -8.03
CA ALA A 221 -3.41 -2.55 -7.34
C ALA A 221 -3.81 -3.80 -6.53
N LEU A 222 -3.68 -4.99 -7.12
CA LEU A 222 -3.94 -6.26 -6.43
C LEU A 222 -3.11 -6.39 -5.16
N GLY A 223 -1.78 -6.23 -5.28
CA GLY A 223 -0.87 -6.34 -4.15
C GLY A 223 -1.13 -5.27 -3.08
N THR A 224 -1.31 -4.01 -3.50
CA THR A 224 -1.56 -2.91 -2.57
C THR A 224 -2.94 -3.01 -1.93
N ALA A 225 -4.00 -3.35 -2.67
CA ALA A 225 -5.34 -3.54 -2.14
C ALA A 225 -5.39 -4.69 -1.15
N LEU A 226 -4.72 -5.81 -1.47
CA LEU A 226 -4.63 -6.96 -0.58
C LEU A 226 -3.92 -6.58 0.73
N ALA A 227 -2.76 -5.93 0.66
CA ALA A 227 -2.05 -5.45 1.84
C ALA A 227 -2.91 -4.48 2.66
N THR A 228 -3.45 -3.43 2.00
CA THR A 228 -4.25 -2.39 2.65
C THR A 228 -5.51 -2.95 3.32
N SER A 229 -6.16 -3.94 2.73
CA SER A 229 -7.39 -4.51 3.28
C SER A 229 -7.22 -5.12 4.67
N PHE A 230 -6.05 -5.67 4.98
CA PHE A 230 -5.77 -6.29 6.28
C PHE A 230 -5.05 -5.37 7.26
N VAL A 231 -4.14 -4.51 6.78
CA VAL A 231 -3.35 -3.64 7.67
C VAL A 231 -3.80 -2.18 7.68
N GLY A 232 -4.78 -1.81 6.84
CA GLY A 232 -5.19 -0.42 6.66
C GLY A 232 -4.28 0.34 5.71
N VAL A 233 -4.52 1.65 5.54
CA VAL A 233 -3.79 2.49 4.58
C VAL A 233 -2.40 2.82 5.11
N ILE A 234 -1.37 2.50 4.33
CA ILE A 234 0.04 2.81 4.63
C ILE A 234 0.60 3.68 3.50
N GLY A 235 0.51 4.98 3.70
CA GLY A 235 0.97 5.97 2.72
C GLY A 235 2.49 6.10 2.66
N PHE A 236 2.97 6.81 1.64
CA PHE A 236 4.35 7.24 1.43
C PHE A 236 5.39 6.15 1.15
N VAL A 237 5.25 4.92 1.65
CA VAL A 237 6.23 3.83 1.40
C VAL A 237 6.44 3.62 -0.10
N CYS A 238 5.36 3.60 -0.89
CA CYS A 238 5.42 3.46 -2.36
C CYS A 238 6.20 4.60 -3.05
N LEU A 239 6.32 5.76 -2.43
CA LEU A 239 7.03 6.91 -2.98
C LEU A 239 8.48 6.95 -2.51
N ILE A 240 8.69 6.74 -1.20
CA ILE A 240 10.01 6.89 -0.56
C ILE A 240 10.92 5.72 -0.89
N ALA A 241 10.41 4.48 -0.85
CA ALA A 241 11.22 3.29 -1.01
C ALA A 241 11.93 3.23 -2.38
N PRO A 242 11.25 3.45 -3.53
CA PRO A 242 11.94 3.50 -4.83
C PRO A 242 12.92 4.66 -4.93
N HIS A 243 12.60 5.78 -4.31
CA HIS A 243 13.49 6.94 -4.33
C HIS A 243 14.78 6.68 -3.54
N ALA A 244 14.66 6.17 -2.31
CA ALA A 244 15.80 5.80 -1.47
C ALA A 244 16.64 4.68 -2.13
N ALA A 245 16.00 3.68 -2.72
CA ALA A 245 16.67 2.63 -3.49
C ALA A 245 17.46 3.20 -4.66
N ARG A 246 16.88 4.14 -5.42
CA ARG A 246 17.55 4.77 -6.58
C ARG A 246 18.81 5.53 -6.20
N LEU A 247 18.88 6.09 -5.01
CA LEU A 247 20.10 6.75 -4.50
C LEU A 247 21.22 5.74 -4.21
N LEU A 248 20.89 4.48 -3.92
CA LEU A 248 21.86 3.44 -3.56
C LEU A 248 22.32 2.62 -4.78
N VAL A 249 21.37 2.22 -5.65
CA VAL A 249 21.66 1.27 -6.74
C VAL A 249 21.51 1.88 -8.14
N GLY A 250 21.16 3.17 -8.23
CA GLY A 250 20.93 3.84 -9.52
C GLY A 250 19.53 3.62 -10.09
N GLY A 251 19.32 4.01 -11.36
CA GLY A 251 17.99 4.05 -12.00
C GLY A 251 17.57 2.79 -12.75
N GLY A 252 18.48 1.85 -13.01
CA GLY A 252 18.18 0.63 -13.77
C GLY A 252 17.29 -0.34 -12.99
N HIS A 253 16.14 -0.70 -13.56
CA HIS A 253 15.08 -1.44 -12.84
C HIS A 253 15.47 -2.87 -12.49
N LYS A 254 16.46 -3.46 -13.16
CA LYS A 254 17.04 -4.75 -12.77
C LYS A 254 17.47 -4.79 -11.30
N TYR A 255 18.09 -3.69 -10.82
CA TYR A 255 18.57 -3.56 -9.45
C TYR A 255 17.60 -2.70 -8.60
N LEU A 256 16.99 -1.69 -9.20
CA LEU A 256 16.07 -0.79 -8.53
C LEU A 256 14.83 -1.52 -8.00
N MET A 257 14.31 -2.49 -8.75
CA MET A 257 13.10 -3.21 -8.35
C MET A 257 13.30 -3.99 -7.04
N PRO A 258 14.24 -4.94 -6.93
CA PRO A 258 14.48 -5.65 -5.68
C PRO A 258 14.95 -4.71 -4.56
N ALA A 259 15.77 -3.70 -4.86
CA ALA A 259 16.20 -2.72 -3.86
C ALA A 259 15.02 -1.92 -3.31
N SER A 260 14.04 -1.54 -4.14
CA SER A 260 12.82 -0.85 -3.71
C SER A 260 11.95 -1.71 -2.79
N MET A 261 11.89 -3.01 -3.03
CA MET A 261 11.18 -3.96 -2.18
C MET A 261 11.84 -4.07 -0.80
N VAL A 262 13.16 -4.22 -0.77
CA VAL A 262 13.93 -4.28 0.48
C VAL A 262 13.82 -2.97 1.27
N MET A 263 13.94 -1.81 0.58
CA MET A 263 13.79 -0.51 1.22
C MET A 263 12.38 -0.28 1.76
N GLY A 264 11.35 -0.73 1.04
CA GLY A 264 9.97 -0.68 1.52
C GLY A 264 9.78 -1.51 2.79
N SER A 265 10.31 -2.72 2.82
CA SER A 265 10.33 -3.58 4.01
C SER A 265 11.03 -2.92 5.20
N LEU A 266 12.21 -2.34 4.95
CA LEU A 266 13.02 -1.69 5.99
C LEU A 266 12.32 -0.45 6.55
N ILE A 267 11.82 0.43 5.67
CA ILE A 267 11.12 1.66 6.07
C ILE A 267 9.89 1.31 6.91
N LEU A 268 9.12 0.31 6.47
CA LEU A 268 7.90 -0.06 7.18
C LEU A 268 8.19 -0.71 8.54
N ALA A 269 9.18 -1.60 8.61
CA ALA A 269 9.60 -2.24 9.87
C ALA A 269 10.18 -1.21 10.86
N LEU A 270 10.99 -0.28 10.40
CA LEU A 270 11.52 0.81 11.24
C LEU A 270 10.42 1.74 11.73
N SER A 271 9.48 2.12 10.84
CA SER A 271 8.34 2.97 11.21
C SER A 271 7.47 2.31 12.28
N ASP A 272 7.20 1.00 12.18
CA ASP A 272 6.47 0.25 13.21
C ASP A 272 7.25 0.16 14.53
N ALA A 273 8.54 -0.12 14.46
CA ALA A 273 9.39 -0.22 15.65
C ALA A 273 9.47 1.13 16.40
N VAL A 274 9.66 2.23 15.67
CA VAL A 274 9.71 3.58 16.21
C VAL A 274 8.35 4.00 16.77
N GLY A 275 7.26 3.73 16.04
CA GLY A 275 5.88 4.03 16.49
C GLY A 275 5.49 3.35 17.80
N ARG A 276 6.10 2.20 18.10
CA ARG A 276 5.91 1.48 19.39
C ARG A 276 6.81 2.01 20.52
N ALA A 277 7.90 2.70 20.20
CA ALA A 277 8.88 3.12 21.17
C ALA A 277 8.69 4.57 21.66
N ILE A 278 8.19 5.48 20.80
CA ILE A 278 8.19 6.92 21.06
C ILE A 278 7.29 7.31 22.25
N ILE A 279 6.06 6.76 22.32
CA ILE A 279 5.05 7.15 23.33
C ILE A 279 4.51 5.91 24.06
N ALA A 280 5.39 4.99 24.43
CA ALA A 280 4.97 3.80 25.16
C ALA A 280 4.19 4.17 26.45
N PRO A 281 3.08 3.48 26.77
CA PRO A 281 2.57 2.24 26.16
C PRO A 281 1.66 2.45 24.94
N THR A 282 1.39 3.68 24.51
CA THR A 282 0.55 3.97 23.34
C THR A 282 1.31 3.66 22.06
N ILE A 283 0.69 2.87 21.18
CA ILE A 283 1.27 2.51 19.87
C ILE A 283 0.77 3.49 18.81
N ILE A 284 1.68 4.20 18.16
CA ILE A 284 1.34 5.06 17.03
C ILE A 284 1.14 4.18 15.79
N PRO A 285 -0.01 4.30 15.08
CA PRO A 285 -0.25 3.59 13.84
C PRO A 285 0.86 3.81 12.81
N VAL A 286 1.25 2.73 12.12
CA VAL A 286 2.40 2.77 11.21
C VAL A 286 2.19 3.70 10.02
N GLY A 287 0.95 3.86 9.53
CA GLY A 287 0.64 4.80 8.45
C GLY A 287 0.84 6.26 8.84
N ILE A 288 0.64 6.62 10.12
CA ILE A 288 0.98 7.95 10.65
C ILE A 288 2.49 8.12 10.65
N MET A 289 3.24 7.12 11.15
CA MET A 289 4.70 7.18 11.22
C MET A 289 5.34 7.29 9.84
N THR A 290 4.87 6.50 8.86
CA THR A 290 5.37 6.58 7.48
C THR A 290 5.06 7.93 6.84
N SER A 291 3.92 8.55 7.16
CA SER A 291 3.56 9.90 6.69
C SER A 291 4.43 10.98 7.31
N MET A 292 4.70 10.90 8.62
CA MET A 292 5.58 11.84 9.33
C MET A 292 7.01 11.85 8.80
N ILE A 293 7.52 10.68 8.39
CA ILE A 293 8.85 10.55 7.78
C ILE A 293 8.80 10.93 6.29
N GLY A 294 7.71 10.55 5.63
CA GLY A 294 7.57 10.66 4.19
C GLY A 294 7.40 12.07 3.67
N VAL A 295 6.59 12.88 4.35
CA VAL A 295 6.31 14.25 3.91
C VAL A 295 7.57 15.13 3.92
N PRO A 296 8.37 15.21 5.00
CA PRO A 296 9.61 15.98 5.00
C PRO A 296 10.61 15.51 3.94
N LEU A 297 10.72 14.19 3.74
CA LEU A 297 11.60 13.63 2.73
C LEU A 297 11.14 14.02 1.32
N LEU A 298 9.85 13.93 1.03
CA LEU A 298 9.30 14.32 -0.26
C LEU A 298 9.54 15.81 -0.54
N VAL A 299 9.31 16.68 0.43
CA VAL A 299 9.59 18.14 0.34
C VAL A 299 11.07 18.39 0.09
N TYR A 300 11.95 17.74 0.83
CA TYR A 300 13.40 17.82 0.62
C TYR A 300 13.81 17.45 -0.81
N LEU A 301 13.21 16.36 -1.35
CA LEU A 301 13.49 15.89 -2.70
C LEU A 301 12.99 16.85 -3.77
N LEU A 302 11.82 17.44 -3.58
CA LEU A 302 11.28 18.47 -4.48
C LEU A 302 12.21 19.68 -4.54
N VAL A 303 12.65 20.17 -3.39
CA VAL A 303 13.54 21.35 -3.32
C VAL A 303 14.90 21.05 -3.97
N ARG A 304 15.49 19.87 -3.69
CA ARG A 304 16.80 19.49 -4.23
C ARG A 304 16.76 19.00 -5.67
N GLY A 305 15.65 18.43 -6.10
CA GLY A 305 15.42 17.93 -7.46
C GLY A 305 14.94 18.98 -8.45
N GLY A 306 14.43 20.11 -7.98
CA GLY A 306 13.90 21.20 -8.82
C GLY A 306 14.89 21.77 -9.85
N GLY A 307 16.20 21.65 -9.62
CA GLY A 307 17.24 21.99 -10.59
C GLY A 307 17.43 20.98 -11.73
N ARG A 308 16.92 19.74 -11.59
CA ARG A 308 17.04 18.68 -12.61
C ARG A 308 15.77 18.45 -13.43
N TYR A 309 14.62 18.89 -12.94
CA TYR A 309 13.30 18.71 -13.61
C TYR A 309 12.83 19.99 -14.36
N GLY A 310 13.48 21.14 -14.12
CA GLY A 310 13.11 22.43 -14.73
C GLY A 310 13.94 22.88 -15.94
N GLY A 311 14.83 22.07 -16.45
CA GLY A 311 15.76 22.50 -17.51
C GLY A 311 15.96 21.49 -18.62
N ARG A 312 15.00 21.41 -19.53
CA ARG A 312 15.20 21.15 -20.95
C ARG A 312 13.92 21.54 -21.70
N ASN A 313 13.80 22.83 -22.01
CA ASN A 313 13.08 23.29 -23.20
C ASN A 313 13.95 23.05 -24.41
#